data_5a97eb54a2bfda6a37f47803eefbf07c
#
_entry.id   5a97eb54a2bfda6a37f47803eefbf07c
#
_cell.length_a   1.000
_cell.length_b   1.000
_cell.length_c   1.000
_cell.angle_alpha   90.00
_cell.angle_beta   90.00
_cell.angle_gamma   90.00
#
_symmetry.space_group_name_H-M   'P 1'
#
loop_
_entity.id
_entity.type
_entity.pdbx_description
1 polymer ?
#
loop_
_entity_poly.entity_id
_entity_poly.type
_entity_poly.pdbx_seq_one_letter_code
_entity_poly.pdbx_strand_id
1 'polypeptide(L)'
;AGGTGSTAIGAASSASGDQSAAVGVGASASGANSAAIGDSSTASGDFSSASGSGSSATGSFATASGAGSTASGENSTAVGSLSEASGTNSSALGNGAVASANDSVALGNGSVADRANSVSVGSAGNERQLTNV
;
A
#
# COMPACT_ATOMS: atom_id res chain seq x y z
N ALA A 1 -18.03 -10.29 -9.45
CA ALA A 1 -18.26 -8.85 -9.35
C ALA A 1 -19.63 -8.61 -8.76
N GLY A 2 -19.75 -7.73 -7.77
CA GLY A 2 -21.01 -7.42 -7.09
C GLY A 2 -21.32 -5.92 -7.02
N GLY A 3 -20.30 -5.05 -7.12
CA GLY A 3 -20.49 -3.61 -7.18
C GLY A 3 -20.97 -3.12 -8.54
N THR A 4 -21.62 -1.95 -8.57
CA THR A 4 -22.07 -1.32 -9.82
C THR A 4 -20.83 -0.92 -10.66
N GLY A 5 -20.76 -1.38 -11.91
CA GLY A 5 -19.62 -1.11 -12.79
C GLY A 5 -18.32 -1.80 -12.36
N SER A 6 -18.39 -2.83 -11.54
CA SER A 6 -17.21 -3.54 -11.05
C SER A 6 -16.74 -4.65 -11.99
N THR A 7 -15.45 -4.99 -11.94
CA THR A 7 -14.82 -6.03 -12.75
C THR A 7 -14.05 -7.00 -11.86
N ALA A 8 -14.30 -8.31 -12.01
CA ALA A 8 -13.54 -9.34 -11.31
C ALA A 8 -13.03 -10.36 -12.32
N ILE A 9 -11.72 -10.58 -12.36
CA ILE A 9 -11.03 -11.49 -13.28
C ILE A 9 -10.09 -12.39 -12.49
N GLY A 10 -10.33 -13.69 -12.54
CA GLY A 10 -9.53 -14.69 -11.85
C GLY A 10 -10.38 -15.58 -10.95
N ALA A 11 -9.87 -16.77 -10.62
CA ALA A 11 -10.57 -17.71 -9.74
C ALA A 11 -10.72 -17.08 -8.34
N ALA A 12 -11.92 -17.14 -7.78
CA ALA A 12 -12.25 -16.57 -6.47
C ALA A 12 -11.98 -15.06 -6.33
N SER A 13 -11.82 -14.33 -7.45
CA SER A 13 -11.69 -12.87 -7.39
C SER A 13 -13.03 -12.22 -7.02
N SER A 14 -12.98 -11.14 -6.22
CA SER A 14 -14.17 -10.44 -5.73
C SER A 14 -14.03 -8.92 -5.88
N ALA A 15 -14.87 -8.31 -6.68
CA ALA A 15 -15.00 -6.86 -6.82
C ALA A 15 -16.40 -6.47 -6.33
N SER A 16 -16.53 -6.14 -5.04
CA SER A 16 -17.80 -5.81 -4.41
C SER A 16 -18.03 -4.31 -4.22
N GLY A 17 -16.97 -3.51 -4.27
CA GLY A 17 -17.10 -2.06 -4.26
C GLY A 17 -17.63 -1.53 -5.60
N ASP A 18 -18.37 -0.43 -5.57
CA ASP A 18 -18.81 0.24 -6.80
C ASP A 18 -17.60 0.73 -7.60
N GLN A 19 -17.63 0.51 -8.91
CA GLN A 19 -16.54 0.86 -9.85
C GLN A 19 -15.18 0.27 -9.44
N SER A 20 -15.18 -0.89 -8.75
CA SER A 20 -13.97 -1.56 -8.31
C SER A 20 -13.45 -2.58 -9.33
N ALA A 21 -12.17 -2.88 -9.28
CA ALA A 21 -11.55 -3.88 -10.12
C ALA A 21 -10.72 -4.87 -9.28
N ALA A 22 -10.98 -6.17 -9.44
CA ALA A 22 -10.21 -7.23 -8.82
C ALA A 22 -9.66 -8.16 -9.91
N VAL A 23 -8.34 -8.20 -10.06
CA VAL A 23 -7.68 -8.99 -11.10
C VAL A 23 -6.60 -9.87 -10.47
N GLY A 24 -6.80 -11.16 -10.51
CA GLY A 24 -5.90 -12.16 -9.92
C GLY A 24 -6.67 -13.23 -9.16
N VAL A 25 -6.01 -14.34 -8.88
CA VAL A 25 -6.62 -15.42 -8.09
C VAL A 25 -6.79 -14.93 -6.65
N GLY A 26 -8.01 -14.98 -6.13
CA GLY A 26 -8.30 -14.50 -4.78
C GLY A 26 -8.19 -12.99 -4.57
N ALA A 27 -8.03 -12.19 -5.63
CA ALA A 27 -7.98 -10.73 -5.51
C ALA A 27 -9.31 -10.17 -4.98
N SER A 28 -9.24 -9.19 -4.07
CA SER A 28 -10.42 -8.61 -3.41
C SER A 28 -10.41 -7.08 -3.46
N ALA A 29 -11.37 -6.48 -4.15
CA ALA A 29 -11.56 -5.04 -4.21
C ALA A 29 -12.95 -4.71 -3.65
N SER A 30 -13.01 -4.30 -2.39
CA SER A 30 -14.27 -4.02 -1.68
C SER A 30 -14.51 -2.53 -1.42
N GLY A 31 -13.50 -1.69 -1.49
CA GLY A 31 -13.67 -0.25 -1.43
C GLY A 31 -14.29 0.31 -2.72
N ALA A 32 -15.03 1.38 -2.62
CA ALA A 32 -15.54 2.08 -3.81
C ALA A 32 -14.38 2.67 -4.62
N ASN A 33 -14.41 2.54 -5.94
CA ASN A 33 -13.34 2.98 -6.84
C ASN A 33 -11.96 2.38 -6.50
N SER A 34 -11.94 1.17 -5.94
CA SER A 34 -10.70 0.49 -5.55
C SER A 34 -10.20 -0.47 -6.63
N ALA A 35 -8.90 -0.72 -6.63
CA ALA A 35 -8.29 -1.68 -7.55
C ALA A 35 -7.37 -2.65 -6.80
N ALA A 36 -7.62 -3.95 -6.92
CA ALA A 36 -6.78 -5.01 -6.40
C ALA A 36 -6.25 -5.85 -7.56
N ILE A 37 -4.96 -5.76 -7.83
CA ILE A 37 -4.31 -6.41 -8.96
C ILE A 37 -3.16 -7.29 -8.47
N GLY A 38 -3.29 -8.57 -8.61
CA GLY A 38 -2.33 -9.56 -8.15
C GLY A 38 -2.99 -10.69 -7.39
N ASP A 39 -2.32 -11.82 -7.30
CA ASP A 39 -2.80 -12.96 -6.53
C ASP A 39 -2.96 -12.56 -5.06
N SER A 40 -4.14 -12.85 -4.50
CA SER A 40 -4.47 -12.54 -3.09
C SER A 40 -4.30 -11.06 -2.70
N SER A 41 -4.33 -10.13 -3.66
CA SER A 41 -4.25 -8.70 -3.39
C SER A 41 -5.56 -8.19 -2.79
N THR A 42 -5.50 -7.19 -1.90
CA THR A 42 -6.67 -6.63 -1.21
C THR A 42 -6.68 -5.11 -1.29
N ALA A 43 -7.76 -4.54 -1.81
CA ALA A 43 -8.01 -3.11 -1.82
C ALA A 43 -9.39 -2.85 -1.19
N SER A 44 -9.41 -2.54 0.12
CA SER A 44 -10.65 -2.37 0.87
C SER A 44 -10.95 -0.92 1.27
N GLY A 45 -9.96 -0.04 1.21
CA GLY A 45 -10.20 1.38 1.37
C GLY A 45 -10.86 1.98 0.13
N ASP A 46 -11.69 2.99 0.30
CA ASP A 46 -12.23 3.73 -0.84
C ASP A 46 -11.10 4.45 -1.59
N PHE A 47 -11.16 4.43 -2.92
CA PHE A 47 -10.12 4.98 -3.79
C PHE A 47 -8.73 4.38 -3.55
N SER A 48 -8.65 3.15 -3.02
CA SER A 48 -7.38 2.48 -2.76
C SER A 48 -6.89 1.66 -3.94
N SER A 49 -5.59 1.44 -4.00
CA SER A 49 -4.96 0.64 -5.05
C SER A 49 -3.94 -0.32 -4.45
N ALA A 50 -4.15 -1.61 -4.67
CA ALA A 50 -3.22 -2.66 -4.28
C ALA A 50 -2.71 -3.37 -5.52
N SER A 51 -1.40 -3.32 -5.77
CA SER A 51 -0.76 -3.92 -6.94
C SER A 51 0.42 -4.78 -6.53
N GLY A 52 0.31 -6.06 -6.76
CA GLY A 52 1.30 -7.06 -6.39
C GLY A 52 0.68 -8.22 -5.63
N SER A 53 1.32 -9.39 -5.70
CA SER A 53 0.84 -10.57 -4.98
C SER A 53 0.84 -10.30 -3.47
N GLY A 54 -0.30 -10.55 -2.82
CA GLY A 54 -0.46 -10.33 -1.38
C GLY A 54 -0.40 -8.87 -0.94
N SER A 55 -0.45 -7.91 -1.86
CA SER A 55 -0.47 -6.49 -1.50
C SER A 55 -1.79 -6.10 -0.82
N SER A 56 -1.74 -5.13 0.10
CA SER A 56 -2.91 -4.75 0.90
C SER A 56 -3.01 -3.22 1.04
N ALA A 57 -4.05 -2.63 0.46
CA ALA A 57 -4.38 -1.21 0.58
C ALA A 57 -5.72 -1.07 1.29
N THR A 58 -5.68 -0.86 2.61
CA THR A 58 -6.87 -0.82 3.45
C THR A 58 -7.28 0.58 3.91
N GLY A 59 -6.36 1.52 3.90
CA GLY A 59 -6.68 2.92 4.15
C GLY A 59 -7.42 3.54 2.97
N SER A 60 -8.28 4.53 3.23
CA SER A 60 -8.88 5.34 2.15
C SER A 60 -7.77 6.11 1.43
N PHE A 61 -7.83 6.17 0.11
CA PHE A 61 -6.82 6.78 -0.74
C PHE A 61 -5.42 6.15 -0.59
N ALA A 62 -5.34 4.91 -0.09
CA ALA A 62 -4.07 4.23 0.11
C ALA A 62 -3.56 3.57 -1.17
N THR A 63 -2.25 3.54 -1.33
CA THR A 63 -1.58 2.85 -2.44
C THR A 63 -0.56 1.86 -1.91
N ALA A 64 -0.73 0.58 -2.22
CA ALA A 64 0.22 -0.48 -1.90
C ALA A 64 0.73 -1.09 -3.21
N SER A 65 2.01 -0.90 -3.53
CA SER A 65 2.62 -1.39 -4.76
C SER A 65 3.88 -2.20 -4.48
N GLY A 66 3.80 -3.47 -4.74
CA GLY A 66 4.86 -4.45 -4.47
C GLY A 66 4.32 -5.69 -3.78
N ALA A 67 4.99 -6.81 -3.95
CA ALA A 67 4.57 -8.06 -3.33
C ALA A 67 4.60 -7.93 -1.79
N GLY A 68 3.48 -8.25 -1.15
CA GLY A 68 3.34 -8.15 0.30
C GLY A 68 3.42 -6.74 0.87
N SER A 69 3.29 -5.70 0.04
CA SER A 69 3.26 -4.31 0.53
C SER A 69 1.95 -4.03 1.26
N THR A 70 2.00 -3.19 2.29
CA THR A 70 0.82 -2.83 3.11
C THR A 70 0.70 -1.32 3.27
N ALA A 71 -0.43 -0.76 2.86
CA ALA A 71 -0.77 0.65 3.06
C ALA A 71 -2.09 0.72 3.82
N SER A 72 -2.02 0.85 5.15
CA SER A 72 -3.19 0.81 6.02
C SER A 72 -3.59 2.18 6.58
N GLY A 73 -2.69 3.16 6.55
CA GLY A 73 -3.02 4.53 6.92
C GLY A 73 -3.88 5.22 5.87
N GLU A 74 -4.72 6.15 6.27
CA GLU A 74 -5.43 7.04 5.35
C GLU A 74 -4.41 7.88 4.55
N ASN A 75 -4.59 8.00 3.24
CA ASN A 75 -3.67 8.68 2.33
C ASN A 75 -2.23 8.11 2.38
N SER A 76 -2.06 6.85 2.72
CA SER A 76 -0.73 6.24 2.83
C SER A 76 -0.24 5.65 1.51
N THR A 77 1.08 5.60 1.35
CA THR A 77 1.72 5.04 0.16
C THR A 77 2.83 4.08 0.55
N ALA A 78 2.71 2.83 0.16
CA ALA A 78 3.73 1.79 0.37
C ALA A 78 4.18 1.27 -1.00
N VAL A 79 5.42 1.56 -1.38
CA VAL A 79 6.00 1.14 -2.66
C VAL A 79 7.28 0.37 -2.42
N GLY A 80 7.29 -0.86 -2.83
CA GLY A 80 8.38 -1.81 -2.64
C GLY A 80 7.87 -3.09 -2.01
N SER A 81 8.54 -4.21 -2.29
CA SER A 81 8.18 -5.48 -1.67
C SER A 81 8.29 -5.39 -0.15
N LEU A 82 7.27 -5.86 0.56
CA LEU A 82 7.20 -5.86 2.03
C LEU A 82 7.29 -4.46 2.66
N SER A 83 7.01 -3.39 1.89
CA SER A 83 6.94 -2.04 2.45
C SER A 83 5.67 -1.87 3.28
N GLU A 84 5.71 -1.05 4.33
CA GLU A 84 4.58 -0.83 5.23
C GLU A 84 4.39 0.67 5.50
N ALA A 85 3.21 1.20 5.18
CA ALA A 85 2.83 2.57 5.48
C ALA A 85 1.54 2.53 6.31
N SER A 86 1.67 2.58 7.63
CA SER A 86 0.55 2.46 8.56
C SER A 86 0.14 3.78 9.23
N GLY A 87 0.98 4.79 9.18
CA GLY A 87 0.61 6.13 9.63
C GLY A 87 -0.30 6.86 8.64
N THR A 88 -1.16 7.75 9.12
CA THR A 88 -1.94 8.65 8.25
C THR A 88 -0.98 9.57 7.49
N ASN A 89 -1.20 9.77 6.19
CA ASN A 89 -0.35 10.55 5.29
C ASN A 89 1.11 10.04 5.25
N SER A 90 1.34 8.75 5.53
CA SER A 90 2.70 8.20 5.56
C SER A 90 3.12 7.65 4.20
N SER A 91 4.44 7.64 3.96
CA SER A 91 5.01 7.09 2.73
C SER A 91 6.19 6.18 3.04
N ALA A 92 6.10 4.93 2.63
CA ALA A 92 7.17 3.94 2.74
C ALA A 92 7.64 3.56 1.34
N LEU A 93 8.85 3.99 0.97
CA LEU A 93 9.40 3.83 -0.36
C LEU A 93 10.70 3.03 -0.31
N GLY A 94 10.64 1.79 -0.69
CA GLY A 94 11.76 0.85 -0.71
C GLY A 94 11.37 -0.51 -0.17
N ASN A 95 12.13 -1.54 -0.53
CA ASN A 95 11.93 -2.89 -0.01
C ASN A 95 12.05 -2.88 1.52
N GLY A 96 11.01 -3.38 2.20
CA GLY A 96 10.99 -3.44 3.66
C GLY A 96 11.02 -2.09 4.38
N ALA A 97 10.72 -0.99 3.67
CA ALA A 97 10.61 0.33 4.32
C ALA A 97 9.36 0.38 5.20
N VAL A 98 9.46 0.99 6.38
CA VAL A 98 8.35 1.08 7.35
C VAL A 98 8.12 2.55 7.74
N ALA A 99 6.93 3.08 7.44
CA ALA A 99 6.49 4.41 7.85
C ALA A 99 5.27 4.26 8.77
N SER A 100 5.53 4.16 10.07
CA SER A 100 4.50 3.85 11.06
C SER A 100 3.90 5.09 11.73
N ALA A 101 4.60 6.19 11.72
CA ALA A 101 4.10 7.43 12.32
C ALA A 101 3.33 8.29 11.31
N ASN A 102 2.43 9.13 11.80
CA ASN A 102 1.66 10.06 10.95
C ASN A 102 2.59 11.10 10.31
N ASP A 103 2.28 11.46 9.07
CA ASP A 103 3.03 12.48 8.32
C ASP A 103 4.53 12.13 8.22
N SER A 104 4.86 10.83 8.11
CA SER A 104 6.24 10.35 8.05
C SER A 104 6.57 9.74 6.70
N VAL A 105 7.86 9.83 6.34
CA VAL A 105 8.39 9.23 5.11
C VAL A 105 9.57 8.34 5.45
N ALA A 106 9.50 7.07 5.07
CA ALA A 106 10.62 6.14 5.12
C ALA A 106 11.15 5.94 3.70
N LEU A 107 12.38 6.39 3.44
CA LEU A 107 12.94 6.41 2.11
C LEU A 107 14.16 5.49 2.01
N GLY A 108 14.05 4.45 1.23
CA GLY A 108 15.10 3.48 0.95
C GLY A 108 14.88 2.14 1.62
N ASN A 109 15.59 1.13 1.14
CA ASN A 109 15.51 -0.23 1.64
C ASN A 109 15.70 -0.29 3.17
N GLY A 110 14.74 -0.89 3.88
CA GLY A 110 14.80 -1.07 5.33
C GLY A 110 14.78 0.22 6.15
N SER A 111 14.39 1.36 5.55
CA SER A 111 14.27 2.61 6.30
C SER A 111 13.07 2.55 7.26
N VAL A 112 13.21 3.15 8.44
CA VAL A 112 12.15 3.16 9.46
C VAL A 112 11.86 4.59 9.88
N ALA A 113 10.63 5.03 9.68
CA ALA A 113 10.12 6.35 10.10
C ALA A 113 9.05 6.14 11.18
N ASP A 114 9.46 6.20 12.44
CA ASP A 114 8.65 5.94 13.63
C ASP A 114 8.30 7.22 14.41
N ARG A 115 8.65 8.37 13.87
CA ARG A 115 8.35 9.69 14.46
C ARG A 115 7.51 10.52 13.48
N ALA A 116 6.48 11.15 14.01
CA ALA A 116 5.62 12.02 13.21
C ALA A 116 6.39 13.21 12.63
N ASN A 117 5.94 13.67 11.46
CA ASN A 117 6.52 14.83 10.77
C ASN A 117 8.01 14.67 10.49
N SER A 118 8.44 13.46 10.09
CA SER A 118 9.84 13.16 9.83
C SER A 118 10.07 12.44 8.52
N VAL A 119 11.26 12.59 7.96
CA VAL A 119 11.77 11.79 6.86
C VAL A 119 12.94 10.97 7.39
N SER A 120 12.85 9.65 7.24
CA SER A 120 13.93 8.74 7.60
C SER A 120 14.55 8.15 6.34
N VAL A 121 15.86 8.24 6.23
CA VAL A 121 16.62 7.66 5.12
C VAL A 121 17.41 6.42 5.55
N GLY A 122 17.00 5.78 6.64
CA GLY A 122 17.67 4.59 7.16
C GLY A 122 16.96 4.06 8.38
N SER A 123 17.67 3.29 9.16
CA SER A 123 17.26 2.77 10.46
C SER A 123 18.45 2.83 11.40
N ALA A 124 18.21 2.66 12.71
CA ALA A 124 19.29 2.70 13.70
C ALA A 124 20.43 1.74 13.32
N GLY A 125 21.65 2.28 13.17
CA GLY A 125 22.84 1.54 12.77
C GLY A 125 22.98 1.33 11.25
N ASN A 126 22.02 1.81 10.45
CA ASN A 126 22.03 1.74 8.98
C ASN A 126 21.55 3.07 8.35
N GLU A 127 22.06 4.16 8.89
CA GLU A 127 21.75 5.50 8.39
C GLU A 127 22.45 5.75 7.05
N ARG A 128 21.78 6.50 6.16
CA ARG A 128 22.33 6.91 4.87
C ARG A 128 22.74 8.36 4.89
N GLN A 129 23.75 8.67 4.09
CA GLN A 129 24.17 10.05 3.87
C GLN A 129 23.23 10.73 2.87
N LEU A 130 22.92 11.99 3.11
CA LEU A 130 22.34 12.88 2.12
C LEU A 130 23.47 13.64 1.44
N THR A 131 23.68 13.37 0.16
CA THR A 131 24.73 14.01 -0.65
C THR A 131 24.11 15.01 -1.61
N ASN A 132 24.90 16.00 -2.02
CA ASN A 132 24.48 17.06 -2.95
C ASN A 132 23.30 17.91 -2.43
N VAL A 133 23.25 18.15 -1.15
CA VAL A 133 22.30 19.07 -0.52
C VAL A 133 22.88 20.47 -0.39
#